data_c35435a01277bdb293ae456b47da0d2e
#
_entry.id   c35435a01277bdb293ae456b47da0d2e
#
_cell.length_a   1.000
_cell.length_b   1.000
_cell.length_c   1.000
_cell.angle_alpha   90.00
_cell.angle_beta   90.00
_cell.angle_gamma   90.00
#
_symmetry.space_group_name_H-M   'P 1'
#
loop_
_entity.id
_entity.type
_entity.pdbx_description
1 polymer ?
#
loop_
_entity_poly.entity_id
_entity_poly.type
_entity_poly.pdbx_seq_one_letter_code
_entity_poly.pdbx_strand_id
1 'polypeptide(L)'
;MEIRFSIVITTYNRLSLLKRALTTALNQTIPCEVIIVDDCSDDGTQEYLDSYCQWCDDYPDKTLIYHRNSGNLGHSKSVNIGVEHATGKWIKLIDDDDYLATNCLEEISTVVSLYPQVVICSCQAAQVDEQENRLSLTRRVGNRQTLYVPQEDIHYGMLLELLPFGTPVQVAFRRDAFLESGGWNSHLDTNFDDIDSWVRIAKLGSAIFLNKCLGYRTVWSGAYNQSFSYQQRLETHIQIKHKIYECIHPKYQDIVPSCQEIESYLELHWGLIGLKQRQFRFALGQLFPVIFSLKSWQIIFNKNDQENYYYYNFQKFNPWQSGLNKNVLSNTILLTKNITLIRRYVKQRWGWHAWQQGKFVLGIKMALGCLVKPLACKLLLVAILPNLYQIDVISRKKK
;
A
#
# COMPACT_ATOMS: atom_id res chain seq x y z
N MET A 1 -21.22 -14.55 -17.80
CA MET A 1 -20.00 -15.37 -17.83
C MET A 1 -19.33 -15.28 -16.48
N GLU A 2 -19.10 -16.41 -15.85
CA GLU A 2 -18.41 -16.47 -14.55
C GLU A 2 -16.95 -16.04 -14.71
N ILE A 3 -16.47 -15.20 -13.81
CA ILE A 3 -15.09 -14.70 -13.86
C ILE A 3 -14.18 -15.77 -13.25
N ARG A 4 -13.25 -16.31 -14.05
CA ARG A 4 -12.25 -17.27 -13.59
C ARG A 4 -11.08 -16.57 -12.93
N PHE A 5 -10.66 -17.08 -11.77
CA PHE A 5 -9.51 -16.60 -11.00
C PHE A 5 -8.41 -17.64 -10.94
N SER A 6 -7.17 -17.15 -10.97
CA SER A 6 -5.98 -17.93 -10.62
C SER A 6 -5.32 -17.24 -9.41
N ILE A 7 -5.05 -18.01 -8.36
CA ILE A 7 -4.20 -17.60 -7.26
C ILE A 7 -2.77 -18.05 -7.58
N VAL A 8 -1.83 -17.12 -7.58
CA VAL A 8 -0.41 -17.41 -7.77
C VAL A 8 0.32 -17.20 -6.45
N ILE A 9 1.02 -18.25 -5.99
CA ILE A 9 1.82 -18.27 -4.76
C ILE A 9 3.27 -18.51 -5.17
N THR A 10 4.17 -17.61 -4.78
CA THR A 10 5.62 -17.81 -4.94
C THR A 10 6.23 -18.21 -3.61
N THR A 11 7.17 -19.17 -3.63
CA THR A 11 7.84 -19.64 -2.42
C THR A 11 9.32 -19.95 -2.64
N TYR A 12 10.12 -19.77 -1.60
CA TYR A 12 11.52 -20.20 -1.55
C TYR A 12 11.93 -20.49 -0.10
N ASN A 13 12.19 -21.77 0.22
CA ASN A 13 12.65 -22.23 1.52
C ASN A 13 11.79 -21.76 2.71
N ARG A 14 10.44 -21.84 2.55
CA ARG A 14 9.47 -21.38 3.57
C ARG A 14 8.27 -22.31 3.67
N LEU A 15 8.47 -23.62 3.62
CA LEU A 15 7.40 -24.64 3.66
C LEU A 15 6.39 -24.40 4.78
N SER A 16 6.84 -24.04 5.97
CA SER A 16 5.93 -23.84 7.13
C SER A 16 4.92 -22.69 6.89
N LEU A 17 5.33 -21.64 6.20
CA LEU A 17 4.48 -20.50 5.85
C LEU A 17 3.60 -20.81 4.64
N LEU A 18 4.18 -21.45 3.61
CA LEU A 18 3.47 -21.88 2.41
C LEU A 18 2.23 -22.74 2.74
N LYS A 19 2.31 -23.63 3.73
CA LYS A 19 1.18 -24.47 4.15
C LYS A 19 -0.06 -23.64 4.49
N ARG A 20 0.12 -22.52 5.20
CA ARG A 20 -0.97 -21.61 5.55
C ARG A 20 -1.51 -20.87 4.32
N ALA A 21 -0.63 -20.30 3.50
CA ALA A 21 -1.00 -19.62 2.27
C ALA A 21 -1.81 -20.53 1.36
N LEU A 22 -1.32 -21.75 1.10
CA LEU A 22 -1.98 -22.77 0.29
C LEU A 22 -3.35 -23.17 0.86
N THR A 23 -3.43 -23.43 2.17
CA THR A 23 -4.70 -23.78 2.82
C THR A 23 -5.76 -22.71 2.59
N THR A 24 -5.42 -21.43 2.73
CA THR A 24 -6.40 -20.35 2.53
C THR A 24 -6.75 -20.12 1.05
N ALA A 25 -5.81 -20.40 0.13
CA ALA A 25 -6.06 -20.35 -1.30
C ALA A 25 -7.03 -21.44 -1.76
N LEU A 26 -6.88 -22.64 -1.24
CA LEU A 26 -7.78 -23.77 -1.56
C LEU A 26 -9.17 -23.61 -0.91
N ASN A 27 -9.28 -22.94 0.22
CA ASN A 27 -10.54 -22.72 0.93
C ASN A 27 -11.34 -21.48 0.44
N GLN A 28 -11.06 -20.96 -0.77
CA GLN A 28 -11.88 -19.88 -1.31
C GLN A 28 -13.31 -20.36 -1.63
N THR A 29 -14.30 -19.46 -1.41
CA THR A 29 -15.75 -19.77 -1.59
C THR A 29 -16.16 -19.98 -3.04
N ILE A 30 -15.36 -19.54 -4.01
CA ILE A 30 -15.64 -19.73 -5.44
C ILE A 30 -14.57 -20.60 -6.10
N PRO A 31 -14.87 -21.26 -7.23
CA PRO A 31 -13.90 -22.03 -8.00
C PRO A 31 -12.70 -21.18 -8.44
N CYS A 32 -11.50 -21.71 -8.31
CA CYS A 32 -10.27 -21.07 -8.78
C CYS A 32 -9.19 -22.12 -9.05
N GLU A 33 -8.19 -21.75 -9.84
CA GLU A 33 -6.94 -22.50 -9.90
C GLU A 33 -5.92 -21.88 -8.93
N VAL A 34 -5.06 -22.71 -8.38
CA VAL A 34 -3.95 -22.31 -7.50
C VAL A 34 -2.66 -22.74 -8.16
N ILE A 35 -1.78 -21.80 -8.45
CA ILE A 35 -0.47 -22.04 -9.04
C ILE A 35 0.59 -21.77 -7.99
N ILE A 36 1.42 -22.75 -7.67
CA ILE A 36 2.56 -22.60 -6.80
C ILE A 36 3.82 -22.59 -7.66
N VAL A 37 4.62 -21.54 -7.53
CA VAL A 37 5.94 -21.44 -8.12
C VAL A 37 6.99 -21.53 -7.02
N ASP A 38 7.68 -22.65 -6.98
CA ASP A 38 8.78 -22.91 -6.06
C ASP A 38 10.10 -22.50 -6.72
N ASP A 39 10.76 -21.52 -6.15
CA ASP A 39 12.02 -20.98 -6.66
C ASP A 39 13.24 -21.85 -6.28
N CYS A 40 13.09 -23.17 -6.43
CA CYS A 40 14.12 -24.19 -6.17
C CYS A 40 14.41 -24.36 -4.66
N SER A 41 13.37 -24.57 -3.83
CA SER A 41 13.51 -24.85 -2.40
C SER A 41 14.18 -26.20 -2.09
N ASP A 42 14.87 -26.28 -0.95
CA ASP A 42 15.50 -27.48 -0.41
C ASP A 42 15.04 -27.85 1.02
N ASP A 43 13.91 -27.29 1.46
CA ASP A 43 13.33 -27.43 2.80
C ASP A 43 12.19 -28.48 2.89
N GLY A 44 12.04 -29.35 1.86
CA GLY A 44 10.96 -30.33 1.79
C GLY A 44 9.69 -29.82 1.11
N THR A 45 9.72 -28.62 0.51
CA THR A 45 8.58 -28.04 -0.20
C THR A 45 8.14 -28.94 -1.36
N GLN A 46 9.06 -29.47 -2.13
CA GLN A 46 8.74 -30.34 -3.28
C GLN A 46 8.00 -31.60 -2.81
N GLU A 47 8.55 -32.33 -1.86
CA GLU A 47 7.98 -33.59 -1.33
C GLU A 47 6.59 -33.35 -0.75
N TYR A 48 6.39 -32.22 -0.07
CA TYR A 48 5.10 -31.83 0.46
C TYR A 48 4.08 -31.60 -0.64
N LEU A 49 4.43 -30.86 -1.70
CA LEU A 49 3.53 -30.53 -2.79
C LEU A 49 3.24 -31.74 -3.69
N ASP A 50 4.23 -32.60 -3.93
CA ASP A 50 4.04 -33.86 -4.66
C ASP A 50 3.05 -34.79 -3.94
N SER A 51 3.10 -34.82 -2.60
CA SER A 51 2.11 -35.55 -1.81
C SER A 51 0.72 -34.92 -1.87
N TYR A 52 0.65 -33.59 -1.95
CA TYR A 52 -0.60 -32.83 -1.98
C TYR A 52 -1.35 -32.96 -3.30
N CYS A 53 -0.66 -33.08 -4.42
CA CYS A 53 -1.27 -33.31 -5.74
C CYS A 53 -2.05 -34.65 -5.82
N GLN A 54 -1.77 -35.60 -4.92
CA GLN A 54 -2.50 -36.86 -4.80
C GLN A 54 -3.83 -36.72 -4.04
N TRP A 55 -4.07 -35.58 -3.34
CA TRP A 55 -5.22 -35.33 -2.47
C TRP A 55 -6.22 -34.32 -3.05
N CYS A 56 -6.17 -34.08 -4.39
CA CYS A 56 -7.07 -33.12 -5.06
C CYS A 56 -8.57 -33.48 -4.92
N ASP A 57 -8.91 -34.68 -4.46
CA ASP A 57 -10.29 -35.11 -4.23
C ASP A 57 -11.00 -34.30 -3.11
N ASP A 58 -10.27 -33.71 -2.18
CA ASP A 58 -10.83 -32.89 -1.10
C ASP A 58 -11.30 -31.50 -1.57
N TYR A 59 -10.89 -31.08 -2.78
CA TYR A 59 -11.19 -29.76 -3.33
C TYR A 59 -11.68 -29.86 -4.79
N PRO A 60 -12.88 -30.40 -5.04
CA PRO A 60 -13.36 -30.74 -6.39
C PRO A 60 -13.49 -29.52 -7.33
N ASP A 61 -13.63 -28.31 -6.77
CA ASP A 61 -13.74 -27.04 -7.51
C ASP A 61 -12.42 -26.28 -7.63
N LYS A 62 -11.31 -26.91 -7.26
CA LYS A 62 -9.98 -26.30 -7.29
C LYS A 62 -9.04 -27.13 -8.16
N THR A 63 -8.18 -26.42 -8.87
CA THR A 63 -7.07 -27.03 -9.62
C THR A 63 -5.77 -26.54 -9.00
N LEU A 64 -4.89 -27.47 -8.60
CA LEU A 64 -3.56 -27.15 -8.09
C LEU A 64 -2.52 -27.43 -9.17
N ILE A 65 -1.70 -26.43 -9.48
CA ILE A 65 -0.58 -26.52 -10.41
C ILE A 65 0.69 -26.23 -9.62
N TYR A 66 1.64 -27.15 -9.64
CA TYR A 66 2.95 -26.96 -9.04
C TYR A 66 4.02 -26.83 -10.13
N HIS A 67 4.78 -25.76 -10.08
CA HIS A 67 5.95 -25.51 -10.93
C HIS A 67 7.17 -25.26 -10.06
N ARG A 68 8.25 -26.02 -10.30
CA ARG A 68 9.54 -25.82 -9.66
C ARG A 68 10.54 -25.24 -10.66
N ASN A 69 11.15 -24.11 -10.31
CA ASN A 69 12.22 -23.52 -11.11
C ASN A 69 13.47 -24.39 -11.09
N SER A 70 14.25 -24.35 -12.16
CA SER A 70 15.51 -25.11 -12.27
C SER A 70 16.63 -24.58 -11.38
N GLY A 71 16.46 -23.45 -10.74
CA GLY A 71 17.34 -22.77 -9.80
C GLY A 71 16.63 -21.57 -9.19
N ASN A 72 17.23 -20.89 -8.22
CA ASN A 72 16.68 -19.66 -7.66
C ASN A 72 16.77 -18.53 -8.71
N LEU A 73 15.62 -18.17 -9.29
CA LEU A 73 15.48 -17.16 -10.33
C LEU A 73 15.10 -15.78 -9.77
N GLY A 74 14.71 -15.71 -8.51
CA GLY A 74 14.23 -14.51 -7.83
C GLY A 74 12.71 -14.34 -7.91
N HIS A 75 12.18 -13.54 -6.97
CA HIS A 75 10.75 -13.36 -6.75
C HIS A 75 10.01 -12.87 -8.01
N SER A 76 10.51 -11.80 -8.64
CA SER A 76 9.85 -11.20 -9.82
C SER A 76 9.72 -12.17 -11.00
N LYS A 77 10.74 -13.02 -11.24
CA LYS A 77 10.66 -14.06 -12.29
C LYS A 77 9.66 -15.15 -11.92
N SER A 78 9.66 -15.58 -10.67
CA SER A 78 8.71 -16.59 -10.18
C SER A 78 7.27 -16.09 -10.29
N VAL A 79 6.99 -14.81 -10.01
CA VAL A 79 5.67 -14.20 -10.27
C VAL A 79 5.30 -14.29 -11.76
N ASN A 80 6.21 -13.91 -12.67
CA ASN A 80 5.96 -13.96 -14.12
C ASN A 80 5.64 -15.37 -14.59
N ILE A 81 6.43 -16.35 -14.17
CA ILE A 81 6.22 -17.78 -14.49
C ILE A 81 4.83 -18.23 -13.99
N GLY A 82 4.46 -17.86 -12.78
CA GLY A 82 3.15 -18.20 -12.22
C GLY A 82 1.99 -17.61 -13.02
N VAL A 83 2.10 -16.37 -13.48
CA VAL A 83 1.08 -15.73 -14.32
C VAL A 83 1.05 -16.32 -15.74
N GLU A 84 2.17 -16.76 -16.27
CA GLU A 84 2.23 -17.47 -17.56
C GLU A 84 1.48 -18.80 -17.50
N HIS A 85 1.65 -19.57 -16.44
CA HIS A 85 0.92 -20.83 -16.20
C HIS A 85 -0.58 -20.63 -15.89
N ALA A 86 -0.98 -19.45 -15.44
CA ALA A 86 -2.35 -19.17 -15.09
C ALA A 86 -3.29 -19.12 -16.31
N THR A 87 -4.51 -19.66 -16.17
CA THR A 87 -5.57 -19.61 -17.21
C THR A 87 -6.72 -18.67 -16.83
N GLY A 88 -6.79 -18.25 -15.57
CA GLY A 88 -7.81 -17.34 -15.07
C GLY A 88 -7.72 -15.96 -15.69
N LYS A 89 -8.86 -15.32 -15.90
CA LYS A 89 -8.93 -13.94 -16.38
C LYS A 89 -8.36 -12.95 -15.37
N TRP A 90 -8.51 -13.25 -14.08
CA TRP A 90 -8.02 -12.46 -12.98
C TRP A 90 -6.98 -13.24 -12.18
N ILE A 91 -5.90 -12.58 -11.86
CA ILE A 91 -4.82 -13.11 -11.03
C ILE A 91 -4.90 -12.50 -9.65
N LYS A 92 -4.83 -13.33 -8.62
CA LYS A 92 -4.61 -12.95 -7.23
C LYS A 92 -3.24 -13.41 -6.81
N LEU A 93 -2.31 -12.47 -6.59
CA LEU A 93 -1.00 -12.80 -6.03
C LEU A 93 -1.08 -12.89 -4.51
N ILE A 94 -0.34 -13.83 -3.95
CA ILE A 94 0.03 -13.86 -2.53
C ILE A 94 1.47 -14.38 -2.39
N ASP A 95 2.19 -13.83 -1.43
CA ASP A 95 3.47 -14.37 -1.00
C ASP A 95 3.26 -15.54 -0.04
N ASP A 96 4.23 -16.43 0.09
CA ASP A 96 4.13 -17.63 0.94
C ASP A 96 3.92 -17.34 2.43
N ASP A 97 4.29 -16.14 2.89
CA ASP A 97 4.13 -15.71 4.28
C ASP A 97 2.79 -14.98 4.55
N ASP A 98 1.99 -14.73 3.51
CA ASP A 98 0.70 -14.06 3.58
C ASP A 98 -0.47 -15.05 3.42
N TYR A 99 -1.71 -14.62 3.67
CA TYR A 99 -2.89 -15.47 3.49
C TYR A 99 -4.17 -14.66 3.24
N LEU A 100 -5.23 -15.33 2.76
CA LEU A 100 -6.48 -14.73 2.30
C LEU A 100 -7.65 -15.00 3.24
N ALA A 101 -8.61 -14.08 3.28
CA ALA A 101 -9.95 -14.39 3.77
C ALA A 101 -10.63 -15.39 2.83
N THR A 102 -11.46 -16.30 3.36
CA THR A 102 -12.13 -17.36 2.59
C THR A 102 -13.03 -16.82 1.47
N ASN A 103 -13.61 -15.64 1.63
CA ASN A 103 -14.45 -14.97 0.65
C ASN A 103 -13.71 -13.92 -0.19
N CYS A 104 -12.38 -13.94 -0.23
CA CYS A 104 -11.58 -12.91 -0.91
C CYS A 104 -11.93 -12.82 -2.40
N LEU A 105 -11.88 -13.94 -3.10
CA LEU A 105 -12.16 -13.97 -4.54
C LEU A 105 -13.62 -13.66 -4.87
N GLU A 106 -14.57 -14.09 -4.07
CA GLU A 106 -16.00 -13.81 -4.23
C GLU A 106 -16.28 -12.30 -4.17
N GLU A 107 -15.73 -11.63 -3.15
CA GLU A 107 -15.87 -10.19 -2.98
C GLU A 107 -15.26 -9.38 -4.13
N ILE A 108 -14.08 -9.81 -4.61
CA ILE A 108 -13.44 -9.18 -5.76
C ILE A 108 -14.26 -9.45 -7.02
N SER A 109 -14.70 -10.69 -7.26
CA SER A 109 -15.52 -11.09 -8.40
C SER A 109 -16.79 -10.25 -8.51
N THR A 110 -17.47 -10.06 -7.39
CA THR A 110 -18.71 -9.27 -7.32
C THR A 110 -18.52 -7.86 -7.86
N VAL A 111 -17.42 -7.19 -7.50
CA VAL A 111 -17.21 -5.79 -7.92
C VAL A 111 -16.62 -5.67 -9.31
N VAL A 112 -15.67 -6.53 -9.71
CA VAL A 112 -15.04 -6.44 -11.03
C VAL A 112 -15.98 -6.87 -12.15
N SER A 113 -17.00 -7.69 -11.86
CA SER A 113 -18.04 -8.05 -12.84
C SER A 113 -18.90 -6.87 -13.27
N LEU A 114 -19.07 -5.88 -12.39
CA LEU A 114 -19.85 -4.67 -12.65
C LEU A 114 -19.11 -3.64 -13.52
N TYR A 115 -17.79 -3.76 -13.63
CA TYR A 115 -16.94 -2.76 -14.30
C TYR A 115 -15.93 -3.43 -15.24
N PRO A 116 -16.34 -3.80 -16.47
CA PRO A 116 -15.49 -4.53 -17.43
C PRO A 116 -14.18 -3.84 -17.81
N GLN A 117 -14.11 -2.51 -17.67
CA GLN A 117 -12.94 -1.69 -17.95
C GLN A 117 -11.88 -1.70 -16.82
N VAL A 118 -12.19 -2.32 -15.69
CA VAL A 118 -11.25 -2.43 -14.57
C VAL A 118 -10.19 -3.48 -14.87
N VAL A 119 -8.94 -3.13 -14.65
CA VAL A 119 -7.78 -4.01 -14.83
C VAL A 119 -7.07 -4.35 -13.52
N ILE A 120 -7.33 -3.61 -12.45
CA ILE A 120 -6.67 -3.79 -11.16
C ILE A 120 -7.65 -3.48 -10.02
N CYS A 121 -7.66 -4.36 -9.01
CA CYS A 121 -8.49 -4.23 -7.82
C CYS A 121 -7.60 -4.37 -6.58
N SER A 122 -7.72 -3.45 -5.64
CA SER A 122 -7.02 -3.52 -4.35
C SER A 122 -8.02 -3.61 -3.20
N CYS A 123 -7.69 -4.38 -2.17
CA CYS A 123 -8.48 -4.50 -0.94
C CYS A 123 -7.68 -4.07 0.29
N GLN A 124 -8.33 -4.00 1.45
CA GLN A 124 -7.60 -3.83 2.70
C GLN A 124 -6.94 -5.15 3.13
N ALA A 125 -5.78 -5.04 3.79
CA ALA A 125 -5.14 -6.15 4.47
C ALA A 125 -4.92 -5.82 5.95
N ALA A 126 -5.08 -6.82 6.81
CA ALA A 126 -4.62 -6.76 8.19
C ALA A 126 -3.13 -7.11 8.23
N GLN A 127 -2.34 -6.34 8.98
CA GLN A 127 -1.01 -6.76 9.39
C GLN A 127 -1.16 -7.66 10.62
N VAL A 128 -0.51 -8.80 10.60
CA VAL A 128 -0.55 -9.80 11.68
C VAL A 128 0.88 -10.18 12.08
N ASP A 129 1.06 -10.61 13.32
CA ASP A 129 2.31 -11.22 13.76
C ASP A 129 2.38 -12.72 13.39
N GLU A 130 3.47 -13.40 13.74
CA GLU A 130 3.69 -14.82 13.48
C GLU A 130 2.65 -15.73 14.18
N GLN A 131 1.97 -15.23 15.21
CA GLN A 131 0.88 -15.88 15.92
C GLN A 131 -0.51 -15.47 15.43
N GLU A 132 -0.58 -14.80 14.28
CA GLU A 132 -1.81 -14.30 13.63
C GLU A 132 -2.57 -13.24 14.44
N ASN A 133 -1.96 -12.65 15.47
CA ASN A 133 -2.56 -11.53 16.17
C ASN A 133 -2.54 -10.28 15.30
N ARG A 134 -3.69 -9.64 15.16
CA ARG A 134 -3.82 -8.44 14.37
C ARG A 134 -3.10 -7.26 15.00
N LEU A 135 -2.13 -6.70 14.27
CA LEU A 135 -1.35 -5.52 14.66
C LEU A 135 -1.99 -4.22 14.15
N SER A 136 -2.43 -4.21 12.89
CA SER A 136 -3.03 -3.04 12.25
C SER A 136 -3.92 -3.45 11.08
N LEU A 137 -4.62 -2.45 10.50
CA LEU A 137 -5.35 -2.58 9.24
C LEU A 137 -4.85 -1.49 8.30
N THR A 138 -4.68 -1.82 7.03
CA THR A 138 -4.38 -0.81 6.01
C THR A 138 -5.50 0.23 5.93
N ARG A 139 -5.14 1.46 5.59
CA ARG A 139 -6.10 2.56 5.55
C ARG A 139 -7.19 2.33 4.50
N ARG A 140 -8.34 2.93 4.73
CA ARG A 140 -9.40 2.99 3.72
C ARG A 140 -9.03 3.96 2.60
N VAL A 141 -9.54 3.67 1.40
CA VAL A 141 -9.42 4.55 0.23
C VAL A 141 -10.81 5.09 -0.07
N GLY A 142 -10.98 6.39 0.11
CA GLY A 142 -12.30 7.02 0.03
C GLY A 142 -13.22 6.68 1.20
N ASN A 143 -14.44 7.18 1.14
CA ASN A 143 -15.42 7.09 2.23
C ASN A 143 -16.45 5.95 2.06
N ARG A 144 -16.47 5.29 0.89
CA ARG A 144 -17.40 4.20 0.57
C ARG A 144 -16.77 2.83 0.74
N GLN A 145 -17.57 1.77 0.71
CA GLN A 145 -17.08 0.40 0.74
C GLN A 145 -16.32 0.04 -0.54
N THR A 146 -16.73 0.58 -1.67
CA THR A 146 -16.09 0.40 -2.98
C THR A 146 -15.84 1.76 -3.61
N LEU A 147 -14.64 1.98 -4.11
CA LEU A 147 -14.26 3.16 -4.88
C LEU A 147 -13.79 2.71 -6.26
N TYR A 148 -14.52 3.15 -7.30
CA TYR A 148 -14.08 3.02 -8.68
C TYR A 148 -13.23 4.23 -9.07
N VAL A 149 -12.10 4.01 -9.74
CA VAL A 149 -11.15 5.05 -10.17
C VAL A 149 -10.93 4.92 -11.68
N PRO A 150 -11.33 5.94 -12.50
CA PRO A 150 -11.00 5.97 -13.91
C PRO A 150 -9.49 5.94 -14.14
N GLN A 151 -9.09 5.36 -15.28
CA GLN A 151 -7.69 5.24 -15.66
C GLN A 151 -6.93 6.56 -15.60
N GLU A 152 -7.51 7.62 -16.11
CA GLU A 152 -6.92 8.95 -16.16
C GLU A 152 -6.63 9.60 -14.80
N ASP A 153 -7.22 9.06 -13.72
CA ASP A 153 -7.09 9.58 -12.36
C ASP A 153 -6.09 8.78 -11.50
N ILE A 154 -5.76 7.57 -11.94
CA ILE A 154 -5.00 6.62 -11.10
C ILE A 154 -3.61 7.16 -10.80
N HIS A 155 -2.83 7.55 -11.81
CA HIS A 155 -1.43 7.94 -11.61
C HIS A 155 -1.30 9.22 -10.80
N TYR A 156 -2.21 10.18 -10.96
CA TYR A 156 -2.24 11.37 -10.12
C TYR A 156 -2.53 10.98 -8.65
N GLY A 157 -3.51 10.11 -8.41
CA GLY A 157 -3.79 9.59 -7.08
C GLY A 157 -2.65 8.79 -6.47
N MET A 158 -1.91 7.99 -7.27
CA MET A 158 -0.71 7.27 -6.83
C MET A 158 0.45 8.22 -6.50
N LEU A 159 0.64 9.28 -7.30
CA LEU A 159 1.67 10.29 -7.06
C LEU A 159 1.50 10.94 -5.68
N LEU A 160 0.28 11.33 -5.37
CA LEU A 160 -0.09 11.96 -4.09
C LEU A 160 -0.28 10.96 -2.94
N GLU A 161 -0.05 9.65 -3.19
CA GLU A 161 -0.29 8.55 -2.22
C GLU A 161 -1.74 8.49 -1.71
N LEU A 162 -2.69 8.96 -2.50
CA LEU A 162 -4.13 8.85 -2.20
C LEU A 162 -4.66 7.47 -2.57
N LEU A 163 -4.07 6.83 -3.58
CA LEU A 163 -4.41 5.51 -4.09
C LEU A 163 -3.25 4.51 -3.85
N PRO A 164 -3.05 4.02 -2.63
CA PRO A 164 -2.07 2.99 -2.33
C PRO A 164 -2.64 1.63 -2.73
N PHE A 165 -2.16 1.03 -3.82
CA PHE A 165 -2.58 -0.33 -4.19
C PHE A 165 -2.15 -1.37 -3.15
N GLY A 166 -0.99 -1.17 -2.54
CA GLY A 166 -0.47 -2.06 -1.50
C GLY A 166 0.31 -3.24 -2.06
N THR A 167 0.56 -4.21 -1.19
CA THR A 167 1.36 -5.41 -1.46
C THR A 167 0.57 -6.48 -2.23
N PRO A 168 1.20 -7.54 -2.76
CA PRO A 168 0.54 -8.61 -3.53
C PRO A 168 -0.71 -9.15 -2.87
N VAL A 169 -0.71 -9.39 -1.56
CA VAL A 169 -1.89 -9.90 -0.84
C VAL A 169 -3.11 -8.97 -0.89
N GLN A 170 -2.92 -7.68 -1.23
CA GLN A 170 -4.02 -6.73 -1.39
C GLN A 170 -4.55 -6.66 -2.82
N VAL A 171 -3.76 -7.02 -3.82
CA VAL A 171 -4.03 -6.72 -5.23
C VAL A 171 -4.47 -7.95 -6.01
N ALA A 172 -5.49 -7.76 -6.84
CA ALA A 172 -5.83 -8.65 -7.95
C ALA A 172 -5.82 -7.85 -9.25
N PHE A 173 -5.40 -8.46 -10.35
CA PHE A 173 -5.31 -7.78 -11.65
C PHE A 173 -5.73 -8.68 -12.80
N ARG A 174 -6.08 -8.09 -13.93
CA ARG A 174 -6.37 -8.83 -15.15
C ARG A 174 -5.09 -9.41 -15.74
N ARG A 175 -5.13 -10.70 -16.07
CA ARG A 175 -4.00 -11.43 -16.65
C ARG A 175 -3.51 -10.80 -17.96
N ASP A 176 -4.42 -10.45 -18.85
CA ASP A 176 -4.08 -9.81 -20.14
C ASP A 176 -3.38 -8.44 -19.94
N ALA A 177 -3.88 -7.62 -19.03
CA ALA A 177 -3.25 -6.34 -18.69
C ALA A 177 -1.84 -6.52 -18.07
N PHE A 178 -1.64 -7.53 -17.24
CA PHE A 178 -0.33 -7.86 -16.70
C PHE A 178 0.65 -8.25 -17.81
N LEU A 179 0.26 -9.14 -18.71
CA LEU A 179 1.12 -9.58 -19.81
C LEU A 179 1.42 -8.44 -20.78
N GLU A 180 0.43 -7.63 -21.14
CA GLU A 180 0.59 -6.44 -22.00
C GLU A 180 1.51 -5.38 -21.36
N SER A 181 1.46 -5.25 -20.03
CA SER A 181 2.34 -4.33 -19.29
C SER A 181 3.80 -4.77 -19.22
N GLY A 182 4.12 -5.99 -19.67
CA GLY A 182 5.45 -6.60 -19.65
C GLY A 182 5.78 -7.35 -18.36
N GLY A 183 4.77 -7.71 -17.56
CA GLY A 183 4.95 -8.47 -16.31
C GLY A 183 5.70 -7.72 -15.20
N TRP A 184 6.21 -8.41 -14.21
CA TRP A 184 7.10 -7.84 -13.20
C TRP A 184 8.51 -7.66 -13.75
N ASN A 185 9.11 -6.52 -13.40
CA ASN A 185 10.45 -6.18 -13.86
C ASN A 185 11.51 -6.87 -12.99
N SER A 186 12.08 -7.96 -13.49
CA SER A 186 13.11 -8.73 -12.77
C SER A 186 14.43 -7.99 -12.51
N HIS A 187 14.62 -6.79 -13.09
CA HIS A 187 15.74 -5.93 -12.76
C HIS A 187 15.48 -5.03 -11.55
N LEU A 188 14.24 -5.00 -11.05
CA LEU A 188 13.80 -4.24 -9.89
C LEU A 188 13.43 -5.16 -8.71
N ASP A 189 14.18 -6.22 -8.46
CA ASP A 189 14.03 -7.03 -7.24
C ASP A 189 14.40 -6.17 -6.01
N THR A 190 13.52 -5.22 -5.73
CA THR A 190 13.66 -4.20 -4.67
C THR A 190 12.35 -4.08 -3.88
N ASN A 191 12.33 -3.21 -2.90
CA ASN A 191 11.16 -3.04 -2.03
C ASN A 191 9.96 -2.30 -2.66
N PHE A 192 9.95 -2.03 -3.97
CA PHE A 192 8.86 -1.38 -4.72
C PHE A 192 8.62 -2.04 -6.10
N ASP A 193 9.03 -3.27 -6.29
CA ASP A 193 8.86 -4.04 -7.52
C ASP A 193 7.37 -4.27 -7.83
N ASP A 194 6.56 -4.52 -6.81
CA ASP A 194 5.12 -4.61 -6.89
C ASP A 194 4.48 -3.28 -7.37
N ILE A 195 4.88 -2.16 -6.80
CA ILE A 195 4.36 -0.83 -7.18
C ILE A 195 4.71 -0.48 -8.61
N ASP A 196 5.92 -0.82 -9.10
CA ASP A 196 6.28 -0.65 -10.51
C ASP A 196 5.31 -1.38 -11.43
N SER A 197 4.94 -2.61 -11.09
CA SER A 197 3.95 -3.38 -11.84
C SER A 197 2.58 -2.73 -11.81
N TRP A 198 2.12 -2.26 -10.65
CA TRP A 198 0.82 -1.58 -10.52
C TRP A 198 0.76 -0.30 -11.35
N VAL A 199 1.85 0.48 -11.42
CA VAL A 199 1.96 1.67 -12.30
C VAL A 199 1.76 1.30 -13.76
N ARG A 200 2.37 0.21 -14.22
CA ARG A 200 2.29 -0.21 -15.62
C ARG A 200 0.93 -0.81 -15.98
N ILE A 201 0.36 -1.65 -15.13
CA ILE A 201 -0.98 -2.21 -15.31
C ILE A 201 -2.04 -1.11 -15.34
N ALA A 202 -1.93 -0.09 -14.48
CA ALA A 202 -2.87 1.01 -14.40
C ALA A 202 -2.91 1.90 -15.67
N LYS A 203 -1.95 1.76 -16.59
CA LYS A 203 -2.01 2.40 -17.92
C LYS A 203 -3.06 1.78 -18.84
N LEU A 204 -3.51 0.57 -18.55
CA LEU A 204 -4.34 -0.25 -19.45
C LEU A 204 -5.82 -0.25 -19.07
N GLY A 205 -6.19 0.39 -17.95
CA GLY A 205 -7.60 0.48 -17.57
C GLY A 205 -7.82 1.08 -16.19
N SER A 206 -9.06 1.02 -15.75
CA SER A 206 -9.51 1.60 -14.49
C SER A 206 -9.18 0.71 -13.28
N ALA A 207 -9.34 1.25 -12.08
CA ALA A 207 -9.09 0.54 -10.83
C ALA A 207 -10.32 0.49 -9.92
N ILE A 208 -10.35 -0.49 -9.00
CA ILE A 208 -11.28 -0.55 -7.87
C ILE A 208 -10.50 -0.67 -6.57
N PHE A 209 -10.95 0.05 -5.54
CA PHE A 209 -10.52 -0.12 -4.17
C PHE A 209 -11.68 -0.64 -3.32
N LEU A 210 -11.48 -1.80 -2.68
CA LEU A 210 -12.41 -2.42 -1.75
C LEU A 210 -11.99 -2.13 -0.32
N ASN A 211 -12.83 -1.42 0.42
CA ASN A 211 -12.62 -1.16 1.85
C ASN A 211 -13.12 -2.33 2.71
N LYS A 212 -12.68 -3.55 2.35
CA LYS A 212 -12.87 -4.81 3.08
C LYS A 212 -11.51 -5.46 3.33
N CYS A 213 -11.31 -6.01 4.52
CA CYS A 213 -10.13 -6.78 4.86
C CYS A 213 -10.25 -8.17 4.25
N LEU A 214 -9.54 -8.42 3.15
CA LEU A 214 -9.59 -9.67 2.39
C LEU A 214 -8.24 -10.38 2.32
N GLY A 215 -7.19 -9.76 2.85
CA GLY A 215 -5.86 -10.33 2.96
C GLY A 215 -5.26 -10.12 4.34
N TYR A 216 -4.29 -10.94 4.67
CA TYR A 216 -3.54 -10.87 5.91
C TYR A 216 -2.05 -10.91 5.59
N ARG A 217 -1.35 -9.83 5.95
CA ARG A 217 0.08 -9.68 5.74
C ARG A 217 0.83 -10.00 7.01
N THR A 218 1.70 -10.97 6.95
CA THR A 218 2.53 -11.37 8.10
C THR A 218 3.72 -10.43 8.24
N VAL A 219 3.92 -9.90 9.45
CA VAL A 219 5.05 -9.04 9.79
C VAL A 219 5.99 -9.82 10.69
N TRP A 220 7.17 -10.16 10.19
CA TRP A 220 8.18 -10.96 10.89
C TRP A 220 9.60 -10.48 10.53
N SER A 221 10.58 -10.90 11.32
CA SER A 221 11.95 -10.40 11.20
C SER A 221 12.70 -10.85 9.94
N GLY A 222 12.29 -11.97 9.34
CA GLY A 222 12.86 -12.51 8.10
C GLY A 222 12.22 -12.00 6.81
N ALA A 223 11.30 -11.04 6.88
CA ALA A 223 10.65 -10.52 5.69
C ALA A 223 11.64 -9.80 4.78
N TYR A 224 11.53 -10.06 3.46
CA TYR A 224 12.45 -9.56 2.42
C TYR A 224 12.67 -8.05 2.48
N ASN A 225 11.63 -7.28 2.75
CA ASN A 225 11.71 -5.83 2.85
C ASN A 225 12.58 -5.30 4.02
N GLN A 226 12.98 -6.14 4.96
CA GLN A 226 13.86 -5.76 6.07
C GLN A 226 15.34 -5.65 5.64
N SER A 227 15.72 -6.23 4.50
CA SER A 227 17.11 -6.24 4.00
C SER A 227 17.58 -4.89 3.45
N PHE A 228 16.65 -3.97 3.07
CA PHE A 228 17.00 -2.73 2.41
C PHE A 228 17.31 -1.59 3.38
N SER A 229 18.41 -0.86 3.11
CA SER A 229 18.75 0.36 3.85
C SER A 229 17.75 1.49 3.59
N TYR A 230 17.67 2.47 4.49
CA TYR A 230 16.82 3.65 4.31
C TYR A 230 17.18 4.46 3.07
N GLN A 231 18.45 4.51 2.72
CA GLN A 231 18.93 5.17 1.51
C GLN A 231 18.40 4.49 0.24
N GLN A 232 18.54 3.18 0.14
CA GLN A 232 18.00 2.40 -0.98
C GLN A 232 16.49 2.55 -1.13
N ARG A 233 15.77 2.53 0.00
CA ARG A 233 14.30 2.73 0.00
C ARG A 233 13.92 4.12 -0.51
N LEU A 234 14.63 5.17 -0.11
CA LEU A 234 14.40 6.52 -0.62
C LEU A 234 14.65 6.61 -2.12
N GLU A 235 15.81 6.12 -2.59
CA GLU A 235 16.19 6.14 -3.99
C GLU A 235 15.18 5.40 -4.87
N THR A 236 14.78 4.20 -4.47
CA THR A 236 13.76 3.43 -5.20
C THR A 236 12.42 4.16 -5.18
N HIS A 237 12.03 4.77 -4.04
CA HIS A 237 10.78 5.53 -3.95
C HIS A 237 10.78 6.73 -4.91
N ILE A 238 11.89 7.47 -5.01
CA ILE A 238 12.06 8.57 -5.98
C ILE A 238 11.90 8.04 -7.41
N GLN A 239 12.59 6.96 -7.77
CA GLN A 239 12.49 6.34 -9.10
C GLN A 239 11.05 5.96 -9.46
N ILE A 240 10.32 5.34 -8.53
CA ILE A 240 8.92 4.98 -8.75
C ILE A 240 8.03 6.22 -8.90
N LYS A 241 8.26 7.28 -8.11
CA LYS A 241 7.51 8.54 -8.27
C LYS A 241 7.76 9.21 -9.61
N HIS A 242 8.98 9.15 -10.15
CA HIS A 242 9.26 9.63 -11.50
C HIS A 242 8.48 8.84 -12.55
N LYS A 243 8.49 7.50 -12.48
CA LYS A 243 7.70 6.66 -13.38
C LYS A 243 6.19 6.96 -13.32
N ILE A 244 5.66 7.19 -12.11
CA ILE A 244 4.27 7.59 -11.93
C ILE A 244 4.03 8.97 -12.58
N TYR A 245 4.94 9.91 -12.37
CA TYR A 245 4.85 11.27 -12.90
C TYR A 245 4.74 11.30 -14.42
N GLU A 246 5.53 10.50 -15.12
CA GLU A 246 5.49 10.34 -16.58
C GLU A 246 4.15 9.79 -17.11
N CYS A 247 3.38 9.15 -16.23
CA CYS A 247 2.09 8.53 -16.58
C CYS A 247 0.88 9.42 -16.25
N ILE A 248 1.10 10.62 -15.69
CA ILE A 248 0.00 11.48 -15.28
C ILE A 248 -0.74 12.02 -16.48
N HIS A 249 -2.08 11.90 -16.43
CA HIS A 249 -2.94 12.38 -17.49
C HIS A 249 -2.83 13.91 -17.65
N PRO A 250 -2.83 14.45 -18.90
CA PRO A 250 -2.64 15.89 -19.17
C PRO A 250 -3.60 16.82 -18.42
N LYS A 251 -4.80 16.38 -18.07
CA LYS A 251 -5.77 17.19 -17.29
C LYS A 251 -5.26 17.64 -15.91
N TYR A 252 -4.18 17.04 -15.42
CA TYR A 252 -3.56 17.37 -14.11
C TYR A 252 -2.29 18.22 -14.23
N GLN A 253 -1.83 18.56 -15.46
CA GLN A 253 -0.55 19.25 -15.66
C GLN A 253 -0.44 20.59 -14.91
N ASP A 254 -1.55 21.34 -14.81
CA ASP A 254 -1.55 22.66 -14.16
C ASP A 254 -1.53 22.60 -12.62
N ILE A 255 -1.81 21.43 -12.03
CA ILE A 255 -1.96 21.28 -10.59
C ILE A 255 -1.00 20.25 -9.97
N VAL A 256 -0.30 19.46 -10.80
CA VAL A 256 0.66 18.47 -10.30
C VAL A 256 1.90 19.18 -9.77
N PRO A 257 2.40 18.80 -8.56
CA PRO A 257 3.69 19.29 -8.09
C PRO A 257 4.81 18.90 -9.06
N SER A 258 5.83 19.74 -9.22
CA SER A 258 7.00 19.40 -10.02
C SER A 258 7.77 18.19 -9.46
N CYS A 259 8.54 17.50 -10.30
CA CYS A 259 9.37 16.37 -9.86
C CYS A 259 10.28 16.78 -8.68
N GLN A 260 10.91 17.95 -8.75
CA GLN A 260 11.77 18.46 -7.69
C GLN A 260 11.02 18.68 -6.36
N GLU A 261 9.76 19.11 -6.42
CA GLU A 261 8.92 19.26 -5.22
C GLU A 261 8.57 17.89 -4.62
N ILE A 262 8.32 16.89 -5.47
CA ILE A 262 8.07 15.51 -5.04
C ILE A 262 9.32 14.90 -4.40
N GLU A 263 10.50 15.07 -5.00
CA GLU A 263 11.77 14.61 -4.43
C GLU A 263 12.03 15.24 -3.05
N SER A 264 11.93 16.57 -2.98
CA SER A 264 12.11 17.30 -1.71
C SER A 264 11.11 16.86 -0.63
N TYR A 265 9.87 16.53 -1.03
CA TYR A 265 8.89 15.92 -0.13
C TYR A 265 9.32 14.55 0.36
N LEU A 266 9.85 13.69 -0.52
CA LEU A 266 10.31 12.35 -0.16
C LEU A 266 11.54 12.40 0.76
N GLU A 267 12.50 13.27 0.48
CA GLU A 267 13.67 13.49 1.34
C GLU A 267 13.22 13.92 2.75
N LEU A 268 12.29 14.88 2.84
CA LEU A 268 11.71 15.30 4.10
C LEU A 268 10.99 14.15 4.82
N HIS A 269 10.16 13.40 4.11
CA HIS A 269 9.40 12.27 4.64
C HIS A 269 10.32 11.18 5.21
N TRP A 270 11.29 10.71 4.40
CA TRP A 270 12.24 9.67 4.80
C TRP A 270 13.22 10.15 5.87
N GLY A 271 13.61 11.43 5.84
CA GLY A 271 14.41 12.04 6.89
C GLY A 271 13.68 12.00 8.25
N LEU A 272 12.37 12.31 8.27
CA LEU A 272 11.54 12.20 9.47
C LEU A 272 11.38 10.75 9.95
N ILE A 273 11.23 9.78 9.02
CA ILE A 273 11.24 8.35 9.35
C ILE A 273 12.57 7.95 9.96
N GLY A 274 13.68 8.39 9.38
CA GLY A 274 15.03 8.13 9.89
C GLY A 274 15.22 8.64 11.32
N LEU A 275 14.73 9.85 11.64
CA LEU A 275 14.74 10.36 13.04
C LEU A 275 13.96 9.46 13.98
N LYS A 276 12.76 9.03 13.57
CA LYS A 276 11.89 8.16 14.36
C LYS A 276 12.57 6.81 14.66
N GLN A 277 13.30 6.29 13.68
CA GLN A 277 14.00 5.00 13.75
C GLN A 277 15.44 5.12 14.28
N ARG A 278 15.81 6.29 14.83
CA ARG A 278 17.14 6.58 15.38
C ARG A 278 18.30 6.46 14.38
N GLN A 279 18.01 6.59 13.09
CA GLN A 279 18.99 6.60 11.99
C GLN A 279 19.50 8.04 11.77
N PHE A 280 20.16 8.62 12.78
CA PHE A 280 20.45 10.04 12.83
C PHE A 280 21.32 10.54 11.68
N ARG A 281 22.35 9.76 11.25
CA ARG A 281 23.23 10.15 10.16
C ARG A 281 22.47 10.28 8.83
N PHE A 282 21.65 9.28 8.51
CA PHE A 282 20.77 9.31 7.34
C PHE A 282 19.77 10.48 7.45
N ALA A 283 19.09 10.59 8.58
CA ALA A 283 18.06 11.60 8.79
C ALA A 283 18.60 13.04 8.61
N LEU A 284 19.75 13.35 9.19
CA LEU A 284 20.35 14.69 9.06
C LEU A 284 20.76 14.98 7.62
N GLY A 285 21.31 14.00 6.90
CA GLY A 285 21.68 14.15 5.49
C GLY A 285 20.47 14.49 4.61
N GLN A 286 19.32 13.86 4.83
CA GLN A 286 18.12 14.11 4.07
C GLN A 286 17.37 15.38 4.49
N LEU A 287 17.33 15.68 5.79
CA LEU A 287 16.56 16.84 6.31
C LEU A 287 17.26 18.16 6.02
N PHE A 288 18.58 18.22 6.13
CA PHE A 288 19.32 19.49 6.04
C PHE A 288 19.03 20.28 4.74
N PRO A 289 18.98 19.67 3.54
CA PRO A 289 18.69 20.38 2.30
C PRO A 289 17.25 20.91 2.23
N VAL A 290 16.29 20.20 2.83
CA VAL A 290 14.84 20.40 2.55
C VAL A 290 14.03 20.90 3.74
N ILE A 291 14.60 20.97 4.94
CA ILE A 291 13.86 21.32 6.17
C ILE A 291 13.22 22.71 6.09
N PHE A 292 13.76 23.62 5.30
CA PHE A 292 13.25 24.97 5.09
C PHE A 292 12.35 25.09 3.84
N SER A 293 12.13 24.02 3.10
CA SER A 293 11.25 24.00 1.94
C SER A 293 9.77 24.10 2.37
N LEU A 294 9.18 25.27 2.23
CA LEU A 294 7.76 25.49 2.54
C LEU A 294 6.85 24.57 1.71
N LYS A 295 7.20 24.31 0.44
CA LYS A 295 6.42 23.45 -0.45
C LYS A 295 6.42 22.00 -0.01
N SER A 296 7.57 21.45 0.41
CA SER A 296 7.65 20.07 0.94
C SER A 296 6.78 19.89 2.18
N TRP A 297 6.78 20.87 3.07
CA TRP A 297 5.89 20.88 4.23
C TRP A 297 4.42 21.02 3.84
N GLN A 298 4.10 21.83 2.83
CA GLN A 298 2.73 21.97 2.33
C GLN A 298 2.20 20.63 1.79
N ILE A 299 3.00 19.86 1.07
CA ILE A 299 2.58 18.52 0.59
C ILE A 299 2.25 17.61 1.78
N ILE A 300 3.07 17.61 2.84
CA ILE A 300 2.80 16.82 4.05
C ILE A 300 1.50 17.25 4.73
N PHE A 301 1.27 18.55 4.89
CA PHE A 301 0.12 19.06 5.65
C PHE A 301 -1.19 19.11 4.85
N ASN A 302 -1.09 19.33 3.54
CA ASN A 302 -2.27 19.41 2.67
C ASN A 302 -2.76 18.03 2.19
N LYS A 303 -2.10 16.96 2.60
CA LYS A 303 -2.50 15.59 2.17
C LYS A 303 -3.98 15.31 2.45
N ASN A 304 -4.50 15.70 3.60
CA ASN A 304 -5.92 15.53 3.94
C ASN A 304 -6.84 16.42 3.09
N ASP A 305 -6.42 17.66 2.77
CA ASP A 305 -7.22 18.56 1.95
C ASP A 305 -7.20 18.12 0.47
N GLN A 306 -6.05 17.64 -0.01
CA GLN A 306 -5.91 17.03 -1.33
C GLN A 306 -6.73 15.74 -1.44
N GLU A 307 -6.77 14.92 -0.41
CA GLU A 307 -7.61 13.72 -0.33
C GLU A 307 -9.09 14.07 -0.48
N ASN A 308 -9.59 15.06 0.26
CA ASN A 308 -10.95 15.53 0.18
C ASN A 308 -11.28 16.13 -1.19
N TYR A 309 -10.38 16.95 -1.76
CA TYR A 309 -10.54 17.57 -3.07
C TYR A 309 -10.53 16.52 -4.19
N TYR A 310 -9.61 15.56 -4.14
CA TYR A 310 -9.50 14.46 -5.09
C TYR A 310 -10.78 13.62 -5.10
N TYR A 311 -11.22 13.14 -3.94
CA TYR A 311 -12.43 12.32 -3.85
C TYR A 311 -13.68 13.11 -4.18
N TYR A 312 -13.75 14.41 -3.89
CA TYR A 312 -14.86 15.28 -4.26
C TYR A 312 -14.97 15.43 -5.77
N ASN A 313 -13.90 15.78 -6.47
CA ASN A 313 -13.92 15.91 -7.92
C ASN A 313 -14.20 14.57 -8.60
N PHE A 314 -13.63 13.50 -8.08
CA PHE A 314 -13.86 12.16 -8.53
C PHE A 314 -15.35 11.75 -8.45
N GLN A 315 -16.03 12.06 -7.33
CA GLN A 315 -17.45 11.78 -7.15
C GLN A 315 -18.33 12.63 -8.08
N LYS A 316 -17.91 13.85 -8.41
CA LYS A 316 -18.66 14.77 -9.28
C LYS A 316 -18.73 14.28 -10.73
N PHE A 317 -17.70 13.60 -11.21
CA PHE A 317 -17.61 13.09 -12.59
C PHE A 317 -18.11 11.64 -12.76
N ASN A 318 -18.52 10.98 -11.70
CA ASN A 318 -19.03 9.61 -11.78
C ASN A 318 -20.57 9.58 -11.73
N PRO A 319 -21.29 9.49 -12.89
CA PRO A 319 -22.74 9.59 -12.95
C PRO A 319 -23.48 8.50 -12.14
N TRP A 320 -22.84 7.37 -11.84
CA TRP A 320 -23.41 6.26 -11.10
C TRP A 320 -23.38 6.44 -9.58
N GLN A 321 -22.76 7.52 -9.09
CA GLN A 321 -22.64 7.83 -7.67
C GLN A 321 -23.44 9.05 -7.22
N SER A 322 -24.27 9.66 -8.09
CA SER A 322 -24.98 10.92 -7.85
C SER A 322 -26.15 10.87 -6.85
N GLY A 323 -26.29 9.79 -6.09
CA GLY A 323 -27.35 9.63 -5.07
C GLY A 323 -27.07 10.29 -3.72
N LEU A 324 -26.20 11.31 -3.59
CA LEU A 324 -25.87 11.95 -2.30
C LEU A 324 -25.99 13.47 -2.30
N ASN A 325 -26.72 13.88 -1.29
CA ASN A 325 -27.09 15.17 -0.73
C ASN A 325 -26.19 16.38 -1.06
N LYS A 326 -26.83 17.42 -1.63
CA LYS A 326 -26.25 18.71 -2.02
C LYS A 326 -25.75 19.61 -0.87
N ASN A 327 -25.81 19.18 0.38
CA ASN A 327 -25.57 20.02 1.56
C ASN A 327 -24.11 20.11 2.04
N VAL A 328 -23.13 19.53 1.32
CA VAL A 328 -21.69 19.60 1.70
C VAL A 328 -20.94 20.73 0.95
N LEU A 329 -21.62 21.42 0.03
CA LEU A 329 -21.03 22.36 -0.93
C LEU A 329 -20.64 23.74 -0.38
N SER A 330 -21.01 24.09 0.86
CA SER A 330 -20.86 25.48 1.36
C SER A 330 -19.54 25.77 2.12
N ASN A 331 -18.68 24.79 2.33
CA ASN A 331 -17.48 24.96 3.21
C ASN A 331 -16.12 25.02 2.53
N THR A 332 -16.05 25.04 1.18
CA THR A 332 -14.77 24.98 0.43
C THR A 332 -14.17 26.36 0.10
N ILE A 333 -14.79 27.45 0.53
CA ILE A 333 -14.26 28.82 0.35
C ILE A 333 -13.74 29.34 1.68
N LEU A 334 -12.67 28.76 2.23
CA LEU A 334 -12.04 29.30 3.44
C LEU A 334 -10.58 28.90 3.61
N LEU A 335 -9.75 29.14 2.58
CA LEU A 335 -8.29 28.95 2.67
C LEU A 335 -7.59 29.89 3.69
N THR A 336 -8.24 30.94 4.15
CA THR A 336 -7.69 31.91 5.11
C THR A 336 -8.10 31.67 6.57
N LYS A 337 -9.08 30.79 6.86
CA LYS A 337 -9.52 30.48 8.25
C LYS A 337 -8.86 29.24 8.85
N ASN A 338 -8.14 28.44 8.08
CA ASN A 338 -7.63 27.14 8.52
C ASN A 338 -6.46 27.22 9.53
N ILE A 339 -5.66 28.30 9.55
CA ILE A 339 -4.63 28.49 10.59
C ILE A 339 -5.25 28.55 11.98
N THR A 340 -6.43 29.11 12.10
CA THR A 340 -7.17 29.20 13.38
C THR A 340 -7.78 27.85 13.77
N LEU A 341 -8.24 27.04 12.82
CA LEU A 341 -8.76 25.69 13.06
C LEU A 341 -7.65 24.72 13.46
N ILE A 342 -6.51 24.75 12.79
CA ILE A 342 -5.32 23.96 13.14
C ILE A 342 -4.85 24.35 14.56
N ARG A 343 -4.81 25.64 14.89
CA ARG A 343 -4.51 26.11 16.26
C ARG A 343 -5.53 25.61 17.29
N ARG A 344 -6.80 25.55 16.96
CA ARG A 344 -7.87 25.06 17.85
C ARG A 344 -7.81 23.53 18.02
N TYR A 345 -7.57 22.78 16.95
CA TYR A 345 -7.43 21.32 16.98
C TYR A 345 -6.16 20.88 17.74
N VAL A 346 -5.05 21.54 17.48
CA VAL A 346 -3.80 21.35 18.23
C VAL A 346 -3.99 21.68 19.70
N LYS A 347 -4.63 22.81 20.05
CA LYS A 347 -4.86 23.22 21.44
C LYS A 347 -5.79 22.27 22.21
N GLN A 348 -6.87 21.75 21.58
CA GLN A 348 -7.80 20.84 22.24
C GLN A 348 -7.22 19.42 22.44
N ARG A 349 -6.55 18.87 21.46
CA ARG A 349 -6.04 17.49 21.54
C ARG A 349 -4.73 17.36 22.32
N TRP A 350 -3.90 18.41 22.31
CA TRP A 350 -2.58 18.44 22.93
C TRP A 350 -2.57 18.95 24.36
N GLY A 351 -3.36 19.98 24.64
CA GLY A 351 -3.45 20.52 26.00
C GLY A 351 -3.97 19.47 26.99
N TRP A 352 -4.91 18.63 26.56
CA TRP A 352 -5.53 17.67 27.45
C TRP A 352 -4.72 16.38 27.62
N HIS A 353 -4.09 15.88 26.55
CA HIS A 353 -3.32 14.62 26.61
C HIS A 353 -1.93 14.76 27.23
N ALA A 354 -1.24 15.88 27.01
CA ALA A 354 0.02 16.17 27.67
C ALA A 354 -0.17 16.37 29.18
N TRP A 355 -1.32 16.93 29.58
CA TRP A 355 -1.69 17.15 30.97
C TRP A 355 -1.93 15.83 31.72
N GLN A 356 -2.57 14.86 31.06
CA GLN A 356 -2.83 13.55 31.65
C GLN A 356 -1.58 12.67 31.81
N GLN A 357 -0.49 12.92 31.08
CA GLN A 357 0.71 12.07 31.10
C GLN A 357 1.92 12.65 31.84
N GLY A 358 1.79 13.79 32.54
CA GLY A 358 2.90 14.36 33.32
C GLY A 358 4.12 14.85 32.50
N LYS A 359 4.03 14.88 31.15
CA LYS A 359 5.13 15.26 30.25
C LYS A 359 5.16 16.75 29.89
N PHE A 360 4.51 17.58 30.67
CA PHE A 360 4.33 19.02 30.46
C PHE A 360 5.66 19.78 30.33
N VAL A 361 6.67 19.41 31.14
CA VAL A 361 7.98 20.09 31.16
C VAL A 361 8.77 19.85 29.87
N LEU A 362 8.63 18.72 29.21
CA LEU A 362 9.30 18.42 27.95
C LEU A 362 8.67 19.25 26.80
N GLY A 363 7.35 19.34 26.77
CA GLY A 363 6.60 20.15 25.80
C GLY A 363 6.94 21.65 25.91
N ILE A 364 7.06 22.18 27.14
CA ILE A 364 7.42 23.57 27.38
C ILE A 364 8.89 23.84 27.03
N LYS A 365 9.84 22.96 27.38
CA LYS A 365 11.25 23.12 26.98
C LYS A 365 11.44 23.14 25.46
N MET A 366 10.69 22.29 24.75
CA MET A 366 10.69 22.28 23.29
C MET A 366 10.04 23.54 22.69
N ALA A 367 8.95 24.04 23.27
CA ALA A 367 8.28 25.27 22.85
C ALA A 367 9.14 26.52 23.10
N LEU A 368 9.87 26.60 24.21
CA LEU A 368 10.77 27.70 24.52
C LEU A 368 12.04 27.73 23.66
N GLY A 369 12.56 26.55 23.25
CA GLY A 369 13.64 26.45 22.26
C GLY A 369 13.23 26.92 20.85
N CYS A 370 11.94 27.01 20.57
CA CYS A 370 11.38 27.45 19.29
C CYS A 370 11.17 28.96 19.16
N LEU A 371 11.35 29.73 20.23
CA LEU A 371 11.16 31.18 20.22
C LEU A 371 12.17 31.97 19.35
N VAL A 372 13.27 31.31 18.93
CA VAL A 372 14.29 31.94 18.07
C VAL A 372 13.93 31.86 16.57
N LYS A 373 13.11 30.88 16.13
CA LYS A 373 12.53 30.80 14.76
C LYS A 373 11.16 30.09 14.80
N PRO A 374 10.07 30.85 15.03
CA PRO A 374 8.82 30.22 15.50
C PRO A 374 8.06 29.37 14.52
N LEU A 375 8.28 29.49 13.20
CA LEU A 375 7.47 28.76 12.19
C LEU A 375 7.99 27.35 11.90
N ALA A 376 9.29 27.19 11.69
CA ALA A 376 9.90 25.91 11.30
C ALA A 376 9.83 24.86 12.43
N CYS A 377 10.04 25.30 13.69
CA CYS A 377 9.97 24.40 14.84
C CYS A 377 8.54 24.01 15.23
N LYS A 378 7.53 24.88 15.00
CA LYS A 378 6.12 24.53 15.19
C LYS A 378 5.66 23.47 14.18
N LEU A 379 6.14 23.56 12.93
CA LEU A 379 5.84 22.62 11.86
C LEU A 379 6.49 21.26 12.12
N LEU A 380 7.74 21.23 12.57
CA LEU A 380 8.46 19.99 12.93
C LEU A 380 7.76 19.25 14.08
N LEU A 381 7.31 19.94 15.09
CA LEU A 381 6.58 19.37 16.22
C LEU A 381 5.25 18.74 15.80
N VAL A 382 4.49 19.38 14.91
CA VAL A 382 3.20 18.88 14.42
C VAL A 382 3.36 17.62 13.54
N ALA A 383 4.45 17.53 12.76
CA ALA A 383 4.72 16.39 11.89
C ALA A 383 5.24 15.14 12.63
N ILE A 384 6.04 15.34 13.69
CA ILE A 384 6.70 14.25 14.43
C ILE A 384 5.75 13.60 15.44
N LEU A 385 4.88 14.36 16.06
CA LEU A 385 4.16 13.95 17.26
C LEU A 385 2.97 13.00 17.04
N PRO A 386 2.15 13.11 16.00
CA PRO A 386 1.08 12.13 15.75
C PRO A 386 1.59 10.71 15.50
N ASN A 387 2.82 10.63 14.93
CA ASN A 387 3.46 9.34 14.63
C ASN A 387 4.20 8.72 15.85
N LEU A 388 4.53 9.48 16.88
CA LEU A 388 5.11 8.97 18.12
C LEU A 388 4.10 8.19 18.98
N TYR A 389 2.80 8.45 18.81
CA TYR A 389 1.75 7.83 19.62
C TYR A 389 1.51 6.35 19.29
N GLN A 390 1.75 5.93 18.06
CA GLN A 390 1.57 4.50 17.69
C GLN A 390 2.67 3.58 18.23
N ILE A 391 3.82 4.13 18.64
CA ILE A 391 4.97 3.33 19.13
C ILE A 391 4.86 3.01 20.63
N ASP A 392 4.23 3.87 21.44
CA ASP A 392 4.11 3.66 22.89
C ASP A 392 3.20 2.47 23.25
N VAL A 393 2.33 2.05 22.33
CA VAL A 393 1.48 0.85 22.52
C VAL A 393 2.27 -0.45 22.34
N ILE A 394 3.29 -0.45 21.48
CA ILE A 394 4.10 -1.65 21.18
C ILE A 394 5.19 -1.85 22.26
N SER A 395 5.74 -0.76 22.83
CA SER A 395 6.80 -0.87 23.84
C SER A 395 6.31 -1.26 25.22
N ARG A 396 5.03 -1.09 25.55
CA ARG A 396 4.45 -1.47 26.85
C ARG A 396 3.99 -2.92 26.98
N LYS A 397 3.98 -3.69 25.89
CA LYS A 397 3.69 -5.14 25.89
C LYS A 397 4.94 -6.02 26.01
N LYS A 398 6.14 -5.43 26.24
CA LYS A 398 7.42 -6.15 26.47
C LYS A 398 8.00 -5.90 27.87
N LYS A 399 7.13 -5.72 28.87
CA LYS A 399 7.53 -5.88 30.29
C LYS A 399 6.54 -6.79 31.00
#